data_07e7cd30fe36dc52c7c7ebb2cd8001bb
#
_entry.id   07e7cd30fe36dc52c7c7ebb2cd8001bb
#
_cell.length_a   1.000
_cell.length_b   1.000
_cell.length_c   1.000
_cell.angle_alpha   90.00
_cell.angle_beta   90.00
_cell.angle_gamma   90.00
#
_symmetry.space_group_name_H-M   'P 1'
#
loop_
_entity.id
_entity.type
_entity.pdbx_description
1 polymer ?
#
loop_
_entity_poly.entity_id
_entity_poly.type
_entity_poly.pdbx_seq_one_letter_code
_entity_poly.pdbx_strand_id
1 'polypeptide(L)'
;MSITKFNINADFIAYQQITASGLSHLSGRAYKTEGGIFALCSKGSLKTIINHTEYRIGVNELIVAPPETFVQLLTASDDVEIHAVMFSQQLIQ
;
A
#
# COMPACT_ATOMS: atom_id res chain seq x y z
N MET A 1 -20.71 -8.58 -15.02
CA MET A 1 -19.76 -7.95 -14.10
C MET A 1 -20.54 -7.30 -12.98
N SER A 2 -20.29 -7.71 -11.77
CA SER A 2 -20.92 -7.05 -10.63
C SER A 2 -20.07 -5.84 -10.22
N ILE A 3 -20.73 -4.72 -10.01
CA ILE A 3 -20.11 -3.51 -9.51
C ILE A 3 -20.40 -3.43 -8.04
N THR A 4 -19.35 -3.42 -7.23
CA THR A 4 -19.51 -3.16 -5.82
C THR A 4 -19.53 -1.66 -5.62
N LYS A 5 -20.65 -1.17 -5.14
CA LYS A 5 -20.81 0.25 -4.87
C LYS A 5 -20.41 0.52 -3.43
N PHE A 6 -19.39 1.36 -3.25
CA PHE A 6 -18.99 1.78 -1.92
C PHE A 6 -19.68 3.09 -1.58
N ASN A 7 -20.33 3.11 -0.45
CA ASN A 7 -20.84 4.34 0.11
C ASN A 7 -19.73 4.97 0.92
N ILE A 8 -19.06 5.94 0.33
CA ILE A 8 -17.91 6.57 0.95
C ILE A 8 -18.40 7.71 1.82
N ASN A 9 -18.51 7.45 3.10
CA ASN A 9 -18.56 8.51 4.09
C ASN A 9 -17.13 8.92 4.35
N ALA A 10 -16.68 9.88 3.62
CA ALA A 10 -15.31 10.26 3.41
C ALA A 10 -14.54 10.69 4.65
N ASP A 11 -14.57 9.94 5.73
CA ASP A 11 -13.76 10.26 6.88
C ASP A 11 -12.28 10.01 6.58
N PHE A 12 -12.00 9.15 5.59
CA PHE A 12 -10.62 8.84 5.31
C PHE A 12 -10.48 8.18 3.95
N ILE A 13 -10.25 8.98 2.92
CA ILE A 13 -9.67 8.51 1.67
C ILE A 13 -8.51 9.42 1.36
N ALA A 14 -7.32 8.86 1.25
CA ALA A 14 -6.13 9.59 0.89
C ALA A 14 -5.45 8.92 -0.29
N TYR A 15 -5.11 9.72 -1.29
CA TYR A 15 -4.24 9.30 -2.38
C TYR A 15 -2.86 9.87 -2.12
N GLN A 16 -1.85 9.03 -2.31
CA GLN A 16 -0.47 9.46 -2.13
C GLN A 16 0.42 8.82 -3.20
N GLN A 17 1.25 9.64 -3.82
CA GLN A 17 2.33 9.18 -4.67
C GLN A 17 3.59 9.10 -3.83
N ILE A 18 4.21 7.91 -3.80
CA ILE A 18 5.38 7.66 -2.97
C ILE A 18 6.55 7.31 -3.87
N THR A 19 7.66 8.00 -3.66
CA THR A 19 8.91 7.76 -4.38
C THR A 19 9.93 7.11 -3.44
N ALA A 20 11.12 6.78 -3.99
CA ALA A 20 12.18 6.16 -3.20
C ALA A 20 12.54 6.96 -1.95
N SER A 21 12.57 8.29 -2.06
CA SER A 21 12.89 9.14 -0.91
C SER A 21 11.84 9.05 0.20
N GLY A 22 10.56 8.95 -0.18
CA GLY A 22 9.49 8.76 0.78
C GLY A 22 9.55 7.40 1.45
N LEU A 23 9.85 6.36 0.67
CA LEU A 23 9.94 4.99 1.19
C LEU A 23 11.16 4.79 2.10
N SER A 24 12.22 5.55 1.91
CA SER A 24 13.43 5.41 2.72
C SER A 24 13.16 5.65 4.22
N HIS A 25 12.19 6.49 4.54
CA HIS A 25 11.78 6.72 5.93
C HIS A 25 11.08 5.52 6.55
N LEU A 26 10.58 4.61 5.72
CA LEU A 26 9.82 3.45 6.17
C LEU A 26 10.69 2.18 6.23
N SER A 27 11.89 2.22 5.66
CA SER A 27 12.74 1.04 5.53
C SER A 27 13.16 0.50 6.89
N GLY A 28 13.06 -0.81 7.06
CA GLY A 28 13.46 -1.51 8.26
C GLY A 28 12.45 -1.45 9.40
N ARG A 29 11.33 -0.77 9.24
CA ARG A 29 10.30 -0.68 10.25
C ARG A 29 9.06 -1.47 9.87
N ALA A 30 8.47 -2.12 10.84
CA ALA A 30 7.18 -2.78 10.66
C ALA A 30 6.06 -1.82 11.06
N TYR A 31 5.03 -1.77 10.23
CA TYR A 31 3.86 -0.95 10.47
C TYR A 31 2.62 -1.82 10.48
N LYS A 32 1.70 -1.48 11.36
CA LYS A 32 0.35 -2.02 11.31
C LYS A 32 -0.54 -0.98 10.65
N THR A 33 -1.20 -1.35 9.55
CA THR A 33 -2.09 -0.43 8.85
C THR A 33 -3.35 -0.19 9.66
N GLU A 34 -3.79 1.05 9.74
CA GLU A 34 -5.05 1.38 10.41
C GLU A 34 -6.24 1.15 9.48
N GLY A 35 -6.13 1.60 8.24
CA GLY A 35 -7.12 1.37 7.22
C GLY A 35 -6.64 0.41 6.16
N GLY A 36 -7.45 0.22 5.13
CA GLY A 36 -7.06 -0.58 3.97
C GLY A 36 -6.20 0.24 3.01
N ILE A 37 -5.41 -0.46 2.21
CA ILE A 37 -4.51 0.16 1.24
C ILE A 37 -4.63 -0.57 -0.09
N PHE A 38 -4.74 0.22 -1.18
CA PHE A 38 -4.47 -0.23 -2.54
C PHE A 38 -3.20 0.48 -2.99
N ALA A 39 -2.20 -0.26 -3.41
CA ALA A 39 -0.93 0.34 -3.84
C ALA A 39 -0.49 -0.27 -5.16
N LEU A 40 -0.34 0.59 -6.16
CA LEU A 40 0.11 0.20 -7.50
C LEU A 40 1.54 0.67 -7.70
N CYS A 41 2.41 -0.25 -8.10
CA CYS A 41 3.77 0.09 -8.50
C CYS A 41 3.77 0.48 -9.98
N SER A 42 4.13 1.73 -10.28
CA SER A 42 4.18 2.22 -11.66
C SER A 42 5.59 2.24 -12.23
N LYS A 43 6.61 2.28 -11.36
CA LYS A 43 8.03 2.26 -11.76
C LYS A 43 8.83 1.50 -10.73
N GLY A 44 9.89 0.84 -11.20
CA GLY A 44 10.83 0.17 -10.32
C GLY A 44 10.27 -1.05 -9.64
N SER A 45 10.80 -1.34 -8.47
CA SER A 45 10.39 -2.50 -7.68
C SER A 45 10.66 -2.27 -6.20
N LEU A 46 10.01 -3.07 -5.38
CA LEU A 46 10.28 -3.11 -3.96
C LEU A 46 10.14 -4.51 -3.39
N LYS A 47 10.80 -4.75 -2.27
CA LYS A 47 10.60 -5.95 -1.47
C LYS A 47 9.96 -5.56 -0.15
N THR A 48 8.93 -6.27 0.23
CA THR A 48 8.19 -6.00 1.45
C THR A 48 7.77 -7.30 2.11
N ILE A 49 7.61 -7.25 3.42
CA ILE A 49 7.00 -8.34 4.18
C ILE A 49 5.59 -7.90 4.54
N ILE A 50 4.62 -8.72 4.18
CA ILE A 50 3.21 -8.49 4.52
C ILE A 50 2.72 -9.70 5.30
N ASN A 51 2.32 -9.48 6.54
CA ASN A 51 1.86 -10.54 7.44
C ASN A 51 2.82 -11.73 7.46
N HIS A 52 4.11 -11.46 7.65
CA HIS A 52 5.18 -12.45 7.76
C HIS A 52 5.58 -13.14 6.45
N THR A 53 5.02 -12.74 5.32
CA THR A 53 5.38 -13.27 4.01
C THR A 53 6.09 -12.21 3.19
N GLU A 54 7.24 -12.59 2.62
CA GLU A 54 7.99 -11.67 1.76
C GLU A 54 7.42 -11.65 0.36
N TYR A 55 7.24 -10.45 -0.19
CA TYR A 55 6.79 -10.23 -1.55
C TYR A 55 7.74 -9.30 -2.28
N ARG A 56 7.95 -9.59 -3.55
CA ARG A 56 8.58 -8.66 -4.47
C ARG A 56 7.51 -8.07 -5.37
N ILE A 57 7.47 -6.75 -5.46
CA ILE A 57 6.46 -6.05 -6.22
C ILE A 57 7.15 -5.23 -7.30
N GLY A 58 6.76 -5.46 -8.55
CA GLY A 58 7.29 -4.78 -9.70
C GLY A 58 6.25 -3.95 -10.43
N VAL A 59 6.63 -3.46 -11.60
CA VAL A 59 5.79 -2.57 -12.42
C VAL A 59 4.47 -3.24 -12.76
N ASN A 60 3.40 -2.48 -12.63
CA ASN A 60 2.02 -2.87 -12.89
C ASN A 60 1.45 -3.91 -11.90
N GLU A 61 2.14 -4.14 -10.81
CA GLU A 61 1.61 -5.00 -9.76
C GLU A 61 0.90 -4.19 -8.69
N LEU A 62 -0.22 -4.70 -8.25
CA LEU A 62 -1.09 -4.07 -7.26
C LEU A 62 -1.03 -4.84 -5.96
N ILE A 63 -0.84 -4.11 -4.86
CA ILE A 63 -0.98 -4.67 -3.53
C ILE A 63 -2.32 -4.24 -2.98
N VAL A 64 -3.05 -5.18 -2.40
CA VAL A 64 -4.26 -4.87 -1.64
C VAL A 64 -4.04 -5.36 -0.22
N ALA A 65 -4.05 -4.44 0.72
CA ALA A 65 -3.88 -4.77 2.14
C ALA A 65 -5.11 -4.33 2.92
N PRO A 66 -5.82 -5.27 3.57
CA PRO A 66 -6.92 -4.90 4.44
C PRO A 66 -6.45 -4.17 5.69
N PRO A 67 -7.36 -3.57 6.46
CA PRO A 67 -7.00 -2.96 7.74
C PRO A 67 -6.29 -3.95 8.67
N GLU A 68 -5.45 -3.42 9.53
CA GLU A 68 -4.70 -4.20 10.53
C GLU A 68 -3.72 -5.19 9.91
N THR A 69 -3.15 -4.84 8.78
CA THR A 69 -2.11 -5.62 8.12
C THR A 69 -0.74 -5.16 8.57
N PHE A 70 0.15 -6.09 8.87
CA PHE A 70 1.54 -5.76 9.20
C PHE A 70 2.36 -5.68 7.91
N VAL A 71 3.01 -4.56 7.71
CA VAL A 71 3.82 -4.28 6.51
C VAL A 71 5.20 -3.81 6.93
N GLN A 72 6.22 -4.38 6.31
CA GLN A 72 7.60 -3.95 6.52
C GLN A 72 8.29 -3.81 5.16
N LEU A 73 8.80 -2.64 4.87
CA LEU A 73 9.59 -2.41 3.67
C LEU A 73 11.03 -2.89 3.90
N LEU A 74 11.53 -3.73 3.02
CA LEU A 74 12.91 -4.22 3.09
C LEU A 74 13.81 -3.39 2.18
N THR A 75 13.52 -3.34 0.89
CA THR A 75 14.30 -2.60 -0.10
C THR A 75 13.38 -2.03 -1.16
N ALA A 76 13.87 -1.01 -1.85
CA ALA A 76 13.19 -0.43 -3.00
C ALA A 76 14.24 0.05 -4.00
N SER A 77 13.91 -0.02 -5.29
CA SER A 77 14.78 0.54 -6.32
C SER A 77 14.77 2.07 -6.28
N ASP A 78 15.82 2.69 -6.81
CA ASP A 78 15.95 4.16 -6.79
C ASP A 78 14.87 4.87 -7.59
N ASP A 79 14.32 4.20 -8.61
CA ASP A 79 13.31 4.75 -9.49
C ASP A 79 11.88 4.34 -9.10
N VAL A 80 11.71 3.70 -7.96
CA VAL A 80 10.39 3.21 -7.54
C VAL A 80 9.38 4.33 -7.43
N GLU A 81 8.17 4.06 -7.92
CA GLU A 81 7.04 4.98 -7.81
C GLU A 81 5.80 4.17 -7.49
N ILE A 82 5.20 4.49 -6.36
CA ILE A 82 4.01 3.82 -5.84
C ILE A 82 2.86 4.80 -5.79
N HIS A 83 1.72 4.38 -6.29
CA HIS A 83 0.46 5.13 -6.15
C HIS A 83 -0.41 4.38 -5.16
N ALA A 84 -0.66 5.01 -4.03
CA ALA A 84 -1.40 4.38 -2.94
C ALA A 84 -2.70 5.11 -2.67
N VAL A 85 -3.76 4.35 -2.48
CA VAL A 85 -5.04 4.86 -1.99
C VAL A 85 -5.30 4.18 -0.67
N MET A 86 -5.48 5.00 0.35
CA MET A 86 -5.79 4.54 1.70
C MET A 86 -7.24 4.89 2.02
N PHE A 87 -7.91 3.98 2.70
CA PHE A 87 -9.31 4.19 3.08
C PHE A 87 -9.55 3.70 4.50
N SER A 88 -10.54 4.31 5.16
CA SER A 88 -10.81 4.00 6.55
C SER A 88 -11.43 2.60 6.70
N GLN A 89 -11.25 2.02 7.87
CA GLN A 89 -11.81 0.72 8.20
C GLN A 89 -13.34 0.69 8.09
N GLN A 90 -13.98 1.82 8.26
CA GLN A 90 -15.44 1.92 8.21
C GLN A 90 -16.02 1.71 6.81
N LEU A 91 -15.19 1.82 5.77
CA LEU A 91 -15.62 1.59 4.41
C LEU A 91 -15.71 0.11 4.04
N ILE A 92 -15.19 -0.76 4.88
CA ILE A 92 -15.13 -2.19 4.62
C ILE A 92 -16.10 -2.89 5.56
N GLN A 93 -17.31 -2.92 5.19
CA GLN A 93 -18.31 -3.66 5.97
C GLN A 93 -19.08 -4.64 5.13
#